data_a869df3cd4ec84a08be92fafd64df99a
#
_entry.id   a869df3cd4ec84a08be92fafd64df99a
#
_cell.length_a   1.000
_cell.length_b   1.000
_cell.length_c   1.000
_cell.angle_alpha   90.00
_cell.angle_beta   90.00
_cell.angle_gamma   90.00
#
_symmetry.space_group_name_H-M   'P 1'
#
loop_
_entity.id
_entity.type
_entity.pdbx_description
1 polymer ?
#
loop_
_entity_poly.entity_id
_entity_poly.type
_entity_poly.pdbx_seq_one_letter_code
_entity_poly.pdbx_strand_id
1 'polypeptide(L)'
;MTARISGAMLVVMAILALSAQHAASQQVGTTPPPDERFKADILVIAPHPDDESTIAGYLARAVLDEHRRVAVVLTTRGDAGQNLVGNEQARSLGEIREIETRQALASIGITNVFFLRAPDTPSQDLADVLRSLETSNHGSSLGEAVRFIRLTRPDVVITMLPATVVGENHEDHQASSVIATEAFDIAGDPTWFPEQVAAPEDRLWYGNLMEGLHAWQPKKLYYYTDATHFDFMQGKGPQYSLTEISPS
;
A
#
# COMPACT_ATOMS: atom_id res chain seq x y z
N MET A 1 -41.86 -62.48 -9.22
CA MET A 1 -41.34 -61.99 -7.91
C MET A 1 -40.86 -60.57 -8.10
N THR A 2 -41.72 -59.59 -7.89
CA THR A 2 -41.40 -58.14 -8.06
C THR A 2 -41.03 -57.57 -6.70
N ALA A 3 -39.75 -57.23 -6.50
CA ALA A 3 -39.28 -56.59 -5.27
C ALA A 3 -39.84 -55.16 -5.17
N ARG A 4 -40.68 -54.91 -4.18
CA ARG A 4 -41.13 -53.54 -3.83
C ARG A 4 -39.99 -52.83 -3.10
N ILE A 5 -39.35 -51.88 -3.79
CA ILE A 5 -38.38 -50.97 -3.15
C ILE A 5 -39.20 -50.09 -2.19
N SER A 6 -38.86 -50.13 -0.91
CA SER A 6 -39.56 -49.34 0.14
C SER A 6 -39.29 -47.87 -0.06
N GLY A 7 -40.34 -47.02 0.12
CA GLY A 7 -40.24 -45.57 -0.04
C GLY A 7 -39.16 -44.93 0.82
N ALA A 8 -38.80 -45.53 1.95
CA ALA A 8 -37.70 -45.09 2.81
C ALA A 8 -36.34 -45.18 2.13
N MET A 9 -36.12 -46.20 1.28
CA MET A 9 -34.86 -46.39 0.56
C MET A 9 -34.70 -45.36 -0.56
N LEU A 10 -35.79 -44.93 -1.20
CA LEU A 10 -35.80 -43.87 -2.20
C LEU A 10 -35.48 -42.49 -1.59
N VAL A 11 -36.01 -42.18 -0.38
CA VAL A 11 -35.73 -40.94 0.33
C VAL A 11 -34.27 -40.86 0.78
N VAL A 12 -33.72 -41.93 1.30
CA VAL A 12 -32.27 -41.99 1.69
C VAL A 12 -31.36 -41.81 0.49
N MET A 13 -31.68 -42.43 -0.65
CA MET A 13 -30.87 -42.21 -1.88
C MET A 13 -31.00 -40.78 -2.42
N ALA A 14 -32.14 -40.14 -2.31
CA ALA A 14 -32.37 -38.75 -2.70
C ALA A 14 -31.58 -37.77 -1.80
N ILE A 15 -31.52 -38.01 -0.50
CA ILE A 15 -30.77 -37.22 0.47
C ILE A 15 -29.24 -37.38 0.24
N LEU A 16 -28.79 -38.59 -0.04
CA LEU A 16 -27.37 -38.85 -0.38
C LEU A 16 -26.99 -38.24 -1.71
N ALA A 17 -27.87 -38.21 -2.70
CA ALA A 17 -27.61 -37.54 -3.99
C ALA A 17 -27.58 -36.02 -3.86
N LEU A 18 -28.46 -35.41 -3.01
CA LEU A 18 -28.42 -33.97 -2.73
C LEU A 18 -27.17 -33.58 -1.93
N SER A 19 -26.75 -34.39 -0.97
CA SER A 19 -25.51 -34.14 -0.23
C SER A 19 -24.24 -34.29 -1.10
N ALA A 20 -24.24 -35.21 -2.05
CA ALA A 20 -23.15 -35.37 -3.02
C ALA A 20 -23.12 -34.19 -4.02
N GLN A 21 -24.26 -33.65 -4.43
CA GLN A 21 -24.34 -32.45 -5.27
C GLN A 21 -23.88 -31.18 -4.51
N HIS A 22 -24.18 -31.07 -3.20
CA HIS A 22 -23.64 -29.97 -2.38
C HIS A 22 -22.14 -30.09 -2.16
N ALA A 23 -21.59 -31.29 -2.01
CA ALA A 23 -20.16 -31.51 -1.88
C ALA A 23 -19.40 -31.27 -3.20
N ALA A 24 -20.05 -31.48 -4.34
CA ALA A 24 -19.43 -31.23 -5.65
C ALA A 24 -19.42 -29.75 -6.06
N SER A 25 -20.18 -28.88 -5.38
CA SER A 25 -20.21 -27.44 -5.66
C SER A 25 -19.23 -26.61 -4.84
N GLN A 26 -18.50 -27.20 -3.92
CA GLN A 26 -17.34 -26.57 -3.29
C GLN A 26 -16.10 -26.81 -4.17
N GLN A 27 -16.11 -26.28 -5.37
CA GLN A 27 -14.83 -25.94 -6.01
C GLN A 27 -14.22 -24.87 -5.11
N VAL A 28 -13.20 -25.25 -4.36
CA VAL A 28 -12.28 -24.29 -3.72
C VAL A 28 -11.84 -23.34 -4.83
N GLY A 29 -12.42 -22.16 -4.87
CA GLY A 29 -12.10 -21.19 -5.89
C GLY A 29 -10.60 -20.90 -5.81
N THR A 30 -9.88 -21.25 -6.85
CA THR A 30 -8.45 -20.90 -6.91
C THR A 30 -8.37 -19.38 -6.89
N THR A 31 -7.61 -18.83 -5.95
CA THR A 31 -7.33 -17.39 -5.93
C THR A 31 -6.85 -16.97 -7.33
N PRO A 32 -7.46 -15.97 -7.96
CA PRO A 32 -7.04 -15.54 -9.27
C PRO A 32 -5.56 -15.09 -9.23
N PRO A 33 -4.83 -15.19 -10.35
CA PRO A 33 -3.46 -14.69 -10.38
C PRO A 33 -3.44 -13.18 -10.11
N PRO A 34 -2.35 -12.66 -9.51
CA PRO A 34 -2.19 -11.23 -9.29
C PRO A 34 -2.28 -10.45 -10.60
N ASP A 35 -2.91 -9.28 -10.54
CA ASP A 35 -3.00 -8.40 -11.71
C ASP A 35 -1.63 -7.78 -12.04
N GLU A 36 -1.10 -8.14 -13.19
CA GLU A 36 0.23 -7.69 -13.65
C GLU A 36 0.28 -6.19 -14.00
N ARG A 37 -0.86 -5.53 -14.19
CA ARG A 37 -0.92 -4.08 -14.41
C ARG A 37 -0.40 -3.28 -13.21
N PHE A 38 -0.54 -3.82 -12.01
CA PHE A 38 -0.09 -3.17 -10.78
C PHE A 38 1.30 -3.59 -10.34
N LYS A 39 1.91 -4.59 -10.97
CA LYS A 39 3.26 -5.04 -10.59
C LYS A 39 4.27 -3.90 -10.73
N ALA A 40 5.02 -3.65 -9.65
CA ALA A 40 6.13 -2.72 -9.63
C ALA A 40 7.41 -3.41 -9.14
N ASP A 41 8.57 -2.91 -9.52
CA ASP A 41 9.86 -3.34 -9.00
C ASP A 41 10.22 -2.51 -7.76
N ILE A 42 9.76 -1.24 -7.74
CA ILE A 42 9.96 -0.28 -6.67
C ILE A 42 8.61 0.28 -6.26
N LEU A 43 8.32 0.29 -4.97
CA LEU A 43 7.19 0.97 -4.37
C LEU A 43 7.70 2.11 -3.48
N VAL A 44 7.27 3.33 -3.78
CA VAL A 44 7.48 4.49 -2.90
C VAL A 44 6.23 4.67 -2.04
N ILE A 45 6.40 4.81 -0.74
CA ILE A 45 5.33 5.21 0.19
C ILE A 45 5.76 6.53 0.82
N ALA A 46 5.04 7.60 0.53
CA ALA A 46 5.36 8.96 0.97
C ALA A 46 4.13 9.64 1.61
N PRO A 47 4.32 10.65 2.47
CA PRO A 47 3.21 11.28 3.19
C PRO A 47 2.33 12.15 2.29
N HIS A 48 2.89 13.12 1.60
CA HIS A 48 2.13 14.13 0.86
C HIS A 48 2.52 14.17 -0.62
N PRO A 49 1.66 14.73 -1.46
CA PRO A 49 2.02 15.13 -2.82
C PRO A 49 3.15 16.18 -2.80
N ASP A 50 4.29 15.84 -3.34
CA ASP A 50 5.58 16.55 -3.46
C ASP A 50 6.77 15.87 -2.77
N ASP A 51 6.56 15.10 -1.72
CA ASP A 51 7.64 14.43 -1.00
C ASP A 51 8.44 13.46 -1.88
N GLU A 52 7.78 12.81 -2.84
CA GLU A 52 8.43 11.94 -3.82
C GLU A 52 9.38 12.72 -4.75
N SER A 53 9.21 14.02 -4.84
CA SER A 53 10.06 14.88 -5.68
C SER A 53 11.51 14.93 -5.19
N THR A 54 11.74 14.73 -3.90
CA THR A 54 13.08 14.64 -3.29
C THR A 54 13.94 13.57 -3.95
N ILE A 55 13.31 12.48 -4.39
CA ILE A 55 14.00 11.38 -5.08
C ILE A 55 13.64 11.29 -6.58
N ALA A 56 13.04 12.34 -7.16
CA ALA A 56 12.59 12.33 -8.55
C ALA A 56 13.69 11.98 -9.56
N GLY A 57 14.91 12.44 -9.32
CA GLY A 57 16.07 12.09 -10.17
C GLY A 57 16.38 10.60 -10.15
N TYR A 58 16.30 9.96 -8.99
CA TYR A 58 16.44 8.50 -8.87
C TYR A 58 15.29 7.77 -9.56
N LEU A 59 14.06 8.21 -9.36
CA LEU A 59 12.88 7.60 -9.97
C LEU A 59 12.91 7.72 -11.49
N ALA A 60 13.26 8.89 -12.01
CA ALA A 60 13.42 9.11 -13.45
C ALA A 60 14.47 8.16 -14.05
N ARG A 61 15.64 8.03 -13.42
CA ARG A 61 16.66 7.08 -13.83
C ARG A 61 16.16 5.64 -13.79
N ALA A 62 15.51 5.23 -12.71
CA ALA A 62 14.99 3.88 -12.56
C ALA A 62 14.02 3.53 -13.70
N VAL A 63 13.13 4.47 -14.06
CA VAL A 63 12.12 4.24 -15.11
C VAL A 63 12.72 4.38 -16.51
N LEU A 64 13.42 5.48 -16.78
CA LEU A 64 13.82 5.83 -18.16
C LEU A 64 15.08 5.09 -18.60
N ASP A 65 16.05 4.89 -17.70
CA ASP A 65 17.34 4.27 -18.04
C ASP A 65 17.35 2.76 -17.68
N GLU A 66 16.79 2.39 -16.52
CA GLU A 66 16.84 1.02 -16.01
C GLU A 66 15.57 0.22 -16.35
N HIS A 67 14.56 0.87 -16.94
CA HIS A 67 13.27 0.28 -17.33
C HIS A 67 12.55 -0.45 -16.17
N ARG A 68 12.70 0.09 -14.95
CA ARG A 68 12.01 -0.40 -13.77
C ARG A 68 10.57 0.09 -13.74
N ARG A 69 9.68 -0.76 -13.27
CA ARG A 69 8.30 -0.37 -12.96
C ARG A 69 8.28 0.23 -11.56
N VAL A 70 7.76 1.44 -11.44
CA VAL A 70 7.62 2.15 -10.18
C VAL A 70 6.15 2.38 -9.88
N ALA A 71 5.77 2.19 -8.63
CA ALA A 71 4.49 2.61 -8.08
C ALA A 71 4.73 3.60 -6.94
N VAL A 72 3.81 4.54 -6.76
CA VAL A 72 3.84 5.53 -5.67
C VAL A 72 2.53 5.47 -4.91
N VAL A 73 2.61 5.43 -3.60
CA VAL A 73 1.49 5.52 -2.66
C VAL A 73 1.70 6.75 -1.80
N LEU A 74 0.73 7.65 -1.76
CA LEU A 74 0.70 8.79 -0.87
C LEU A 74 -0.28 8.51 0.25
N THR A 75 0.13 8.71 1.51
CA THR A 75 -0.75 8.43 2.66
C THR A 75 -1.87 9.45 2.77
N THR A 76 -1.58 10.71 2.46
CA THR A 76 -2.57 11.80 2.43
C THR A 76 -2.66 12.44 1.04
N ARG A 77 -3.49 13.46 0.89
CA ARG A 77 -3.54 14.32 -0.31
C ARG A 77 -2.97 15.72 -0.06
N GLY A 78 -2.40 15.95 1.12
CA GLY A 78 -1.91 17.25 1.51
C GLY A 78 -3.04 18.28 1.74
N ASP A 79 -4.18 17.83 2.22
CA ASP A 79 -5.41 18.66 2.41
C ASP A 79 -5.20 19.78 3.43
N ALA A 80 -4.30 19.60 4.42
CA ALA A 80 -3.97 20.61 5.43
C ALA A 80 -2.88 21.60 4.97
N GLY A 81 -2.29 21.38 3.80
CA GLY A 81 -1.26 22.25 3.25
C GLY A 81 -1.77 23.63 2.83
N GLN A 82 -0.84 24.45 2.37
CA GLN A 82 -1.11 25.79 1.86
C GLN A 82 -1.20 25.79 0.33
N ASN A 83 -2.13 26.60 -0.20
CA ASN A 83 -2.19 26.91 -1.63
C ASN A 83 -1.58 28.29 -1.85
N LEU A 84 -0.42 28.34 -2.51
CA LEU A 84 0.29 29.58 -2.81
C LEU A 84 -0.12 30.20 -4.15
N VAL A 85 -0.93 29.50 -4.94
CA VAL A 85 -1.31 29.90 -6.31
C VAL A 85 -2.78 30.28 -6.42
N GLY A 86 -3.66 29.54 -5.73
CA GLY A 86 -5.10 29.69 -5.79
C GLY A 86 -5.74 29.90 -4.41
N ASN A 87 -7.06 29.84 -4.38
CA ASN A 87 -7.87 30.02 -3.17
C ASN A 87 -8.41 28.69 -2.60
N GLU A 88 -8.16 27.60 -3.28
CA GLU A 88 -8.62 26.27 -2.88
C GLU A 88 -7.91 25.82 -1.62
N GLN A 89 -8.67 25.31 -0.66
CA GLN A 89 -8.20 24.87 0.63
C GLN A 89 -8.83 23.51 0.98
N ALA A 90 -8.26 22.81 1.94
CA ALA A 90 -8.76 21.55 2.45
C ALA A 90 -9.03 20.53 1.32
N ARG A 91 -10.16 19.90 1.32
CA ARG A 91 -10.51 18.87 0.34
C ARG A 91 -10.28 19.28 -1.12
N SER A 92 -10.63 20.54 -1.47
CA SER A 92 -10.47 21.04 -2.84
C SER A 92 -8.98 21.15 -3.22
N LEU A 93 -8.14 21.56 -2.28
CA LEU A 93 -6.69 21.56 -2.47
C LEU A 93 -6.15 20.14 -2.69
N GLY A 94 -6.57 19.20 -1.85
CA GLY A 94 -6.16 17.80 -1.98
C GLY A 94 -6.57 17.17 -3.32
N GLU A 95 -7.75 17.51 -3.84
CA GLU A 95 -8.20 17.06 -5.16
C GLU A 95 -7.31 17.62 -6.29
N ILE A 96 -6.88 18.87 -6.18
CA ILE A 96 -5.94 19.48 -7.14
C ILE A 96 -4.58 18.81 -7.05
N ARG A 97 -4.01 18.69 -5.85
CA ARG A 97 -2.69 18.06 -5.63
C ARG A 97 -2.65 16.61 -6.10
N GLU A 98 -3.75 15.86 -5.95
CA GLU A 98 -3.84 14.49 -6.51
C GLU A 98 -3.68 14.48 -8.03
N ILE A 99 -4.32 15.44 -8.73
CA ILE A 99 -4.22 15.56 -10.20
C ILE A 99 -2.79 15.96 -10.60
N GLU A 100 -2.22 16.97 -9.95
CA GLU A 100 -0.87 17.48 -10.23
C GLU A 100 0.19 16.40 -10.03
N THR A 101 0.12 15.65 -8.92
CA THR A 101 1.04 14.54 -8.65
C THR A 101 0.98 13.46 -9.73
N ARG A 102 -0.24 13.07 -10.13
CA ARG A 102 -0.40 12.08 -11.22
C ARG A 102 0.20 12.58 -12.53
N GLN A 103 0.06 13.87 -12.85
CA GLN A 103 0.62 14.46 -14.05
C GLN A 103 2.15 14.55 -13.97
N ALA A 104 2.67 15.00 -12.84
CA ALA A 104 4.12 15.10 -12.61
C ALA A 104 4.80 13.74 -12.73
N LEU A 105 4.29 12.72 -12.05
CA LEU A 105 4.83 11.36 -12.09
C LEU A 105 4.66 10.72 -13.49
N ALA A 106 3.56 10.96 -14.17
CA ALA A 106 3.37 10.49 -15.55
C ALA A 106 4.40 11.06 -16.52
N SER A 107 4.91 12.28 -16.28
CA SER A 107 5.93 12.91 -17.12
C SER A 107 7.26 12.13 -17.15
N ILE A 108 7.52 11.33 -16.11
CA ILE A 108 8.69 10.44 -16.02
C ILE A 108 8.29 8.95 -16.19
N GLY A 109 7.06 8.68 -16.65
CA GLY A 109 6.59 7.32 -16.96
C GLY A 109 5.99 6.54 -15.79
N ILE A 110 5.76 7.16 -14.63
CA ILE A 110 5.10 6.52 -13.47
C ILE A 110 3.60 6.77 -13.54
N THR A 111 2.83 5.71 -13.74
CA THR A 111 1.36 5.78 -13.87
C THR A 111 0.61 5.08 -12.74
N ASN A 112 1.28 4.18 -12.01
CA ASN A 112 0.71 3.53 -10.83
C ASN A 112 0.87 4.45 -9.61
N VAL A 113 -0.07 5.37 -9.43
CA VAL A 113 -0.08 6.36 -8.35
C VAL A 113 -1.36 6.20 -7.55
N PHE A 114 -1.23 5.98 -6.25
CA PHE A 114 -2.33 5.70 -5.34
C PHE A 114 -2.32 6.68 -4.17
N PHE A 115 -3.50 6.93 -3.60
CA PHE A 115 -3.67 7.76 -2.42
C PHE A 115 -4.48 6.99 -1.39
N LEU A 116 -3.96 6.85 -0.18
CA LEU A 116 -4.70 6.25 0.93
C LEU A 116 -5.83 7.17 1.41
N ARG A 117 -5.70 8.48 1.13
CA ARG A 117 -6.66 9.51 1.54
C ARG A 117 -6.90 9.52 3.05
N ALA A 118 -5.89 9.15 3.80
CA ALA A 118 -5.90 9.33 5.23
C ALA A 118 -6.00 10.83 5.56
N PRO A 119 -6.51 11.20 6.73
CA PRO A 119 -6.55 12.58 7.16
C PRO A 119 -5.14 13.18 7.15
N ASP A 120 -5.00 14.32 6.50
CA ASP A 120 -3.84 15.18 6.62
C ASP A 120 -4.08 16.07 7.86
N THR A 121 -3.20 15.97 8.85
CA THR A 121 -3.43 16.61 10.14
C THR A 121 -2.36 17.63 10.45
N PRO A 122 -2.73 18.84 10.90
CA PRO A 122 -1.76 19.85 11.33
C PRO A 122 -1.20 19.58 12.74
N SER A 123 -1.42 18.39 13.31
CA SER A 123 -0.91 18.04 14.63
C SER A 123 0.61 17.99 14.63
N GLN A 124 1.18 18.49 15.73
CA GLN A 124 2.61 18.41 16.03
C GLN A 124 2.92 17.29 17.03
N ASP A 125 2.01 16.36 17.21
CA ASP A 125 2.15 15.19 18.07
C ASP A 125 2.08 13.91 17.21
N LEU A 126 3.20 13.23 17.09
CA LEU A 126 3.32 12.00 16.32
C LEU A 126 2.29 10.92 16.74
N ALA A 127 1.98 10.84 18.04
CA ALA A 127 1.00 9.85 18.52
C ALA A 127 -0.42 10.20 18.03
N ASP A 128 -0.75 11.48 17.91
CA ASP A 128 -2.04 11.91 17.36
C ASP A 128 -2.11 11.66 15.85
N VAL A 129 -1.03 11.90 15.13
CA VAL A 129 -0.95 11.62 13.68
C VAL A 129 -1.07 10.12 13.42
N LEU A 130 -0.33 9.28 14.13
CA LEU A 130 -0.44 7.82 14.01
C LEU A 130 -1.86 7.34 14.33
N ARG A 131 -2.48 7.85 15.39
CA ARG A 131 -3.87 7.50 15.73
C ARG A 131 -4.85 7.92 14.61
N SER A 132 -4.65 9.09 14.03
CA SER A 132 -5.46 9.57 12.90
C SER A 132 -5.35 8.64 11.69
N LEU A 133 -4.15 8.21 11.35
CA LEU A 133 -3.91 7.28 10.25
C LEU A 133 -4.50 5.89 10.51
N GLU A 134 -4.45 5.40 11.76
CA GLU A 134 -5.03 4.12 12.15
C GLU A 134 -6.57 4.12 12.19
N THR A 135 -7.19 5.28 12.37
CA THR A 135 -8.64 5.42 12.50
C THR A 135 -9.30 6.11 11.31
N SER A 136 -8.63 6.14 10.17
CA SER A 136 -9.15 6.79 8.97
C SER A 136 -10.46 6.13 8.48
N ASN A 137 -11.28 6.88 7.74
CA ASN A 137 -12.55 6.38 7.19
C ASN A 137 -12.40 5.22 6.20
N HIS A 138 -11.18 4.93 5.76
CA HIS A 138 -10.86 3.86 4.81
C HIS A 138 -10.28 2.62 5.50
N GLY A 139 -10.25 2.60 6.84
CA GLY A 139 -9.61 1.58 7.64
C GLY A 139 -8.21 1.98 8.10
N SER A 140 -7.46 1.02 8.63
CA SER A 140 -6.08 1.23 9.06
C SER A 140 -5.18 1.55 7.87
N SER A 141 -4.44 2.64 7.94
CA SER A 141 -3.43 2.97 6.93
C SER A 141 -2.32 1.93 6.85
N LEU A 142 -2.01 1.24 7.95
CA LEU A 142 -1.11 0.09 7.95
C LEU A 142 -1.67 -1.04 7.08
N GLY A 143 -2.95 -1.39 7.26
CA GLY A 143 -3.61 -2.41 6.44
C GLY A 143 -3.62 -2.06 4.96
N GLU A 144 -3.86 -0.80 4.62
CA GLU A 144 -3.80 -0.32 3.24
C GLU A 144 -2.36 -0.36 2.67
N ALA A 145 -1.35 0.03 3.44
CA ALA A 145 0.05 -0.05 3.01
C ALA A 145 0.47 -1.51 2.74
N VAL A 146 0.10 -2.44 3.63
CA VAL A 146 0.29 -3.89 3.42
C VAL A 146 -0.40 -4.34 2.13
N ARG A 147 -1.63 -3.88 1.91
CA ARG A 147 -2.38 -4.21 0.70
C ARG A 147 -1.68 -3.73 -0.57
N PHE A 148 -1.12 -2.51 -0.57
CA PHE A 148 -0.38 -2.01 -1.72
C PHE A 148 0.93 -2.74 -1.96
N ILE A 149 1.63 -3.17 -0.91
CA ILE A 149 2.79 -4.07 -1.05
C ILE A 149 2.36 -5.39 -1.72
N ARG A 150 1.28 -6.00 -1.27
CA ARG A 150 0.74 -7.25 -1.85
C ARG A 150 0.23 -7.07 -3.27
N LEU A 151 -0.36 -5.92 -3.58
CA LEU A 151 -0.87 -5.59 -4.91
C LEU A 151 0.26 -5.36 -5.90
N THR A 152 1.26 -4.57 -5.52
CA THR A 152 2.36 -4.17 -6.40
C THR A 152 3.52 -5.15 -6.39
N ARG A 153 3.65 -5.97 -5.35
CA ARG A 153 4.69 -7.01 -5.21
C ARG A 153 6.11 -6.49 -5.50
N PRO A 154 6.55 -5.40 -4.85
CA PRO A 154 7.82 -4.77 -5.16
C PRO A 154 9.00 -5.60 -4.62
N ASP A 155 10.15 -5.49 -5.25
CA ASP A 155 11.41 -5.95 -4.66
C ASP A 155 11.96 -4.95 -3.65
N VAL A 156 11.69 -3.67 -3.88
CA VAL A 156 12.20 -2.55 -3.07
C VAL A 156 11.03 -1.68 -2.62
N VAL A 157 11.03 -1.32 -1.33
CA VAL A 157 10.18 -0.26 -0.77
C VAL A 157 11.08 0.92 -0.42
N ILE A 158 10.61 2.12 -0.72
CA ILE A 158 11.29 3.38 -0.39
C ILE A 158 10.31 4.25 0.37
N THR A 159 10.73 4.82 1.49
CA THR A 159 9.92 5.76 2.28
C THR A 159 10.81 6.85 2.89
N MET A 160 10.21 7.84 3.53
CA MET A 160 10.97 8.85 4.25
C MET A 160 11.58 8.26 5.53
N LEU A 161 12.55 8.97 6.12
CA LEU A 161 13.19 8.54 7.35
C LEU A 161 12.21 8.72 8.53
N PRO A 162 11.95 7.68 9.35
CA PRO A 162 10.97 7.77 10.43
C PRO A 162 11.46 8.55 11.68
N ALA A 163 12.62 9.17 11.62
CA ALA A 163 13.23 9.90 12.73
C ALA A 163 13.43 11.38 12.41
N THR A 164 13.26 12.25 13.41
CA THR A 164 13.46 13.71 13.31
C THR A 164 14.90 14.16 13.21
N VAL A 165 15.83 13.25 12.92
CA VAL A 165 17.28 13.54 13.05
C VAL A 165 17.79 14.48 11.96
N VAL A 166 17.10 14.53 10.82
CA VAL A 166 17.60 15.23 9.62
C VAL A 166 16.44 15.76 8.79
N GLY A 167 16.45 17.04 8.47
CA GLY A 167 15.54 17.67 7.54
C GLY A 167 14.24 18.21 8.10
N GLU A 168 13.33 18.54 7.22
CA GLU A 168 11.96 18.97 7.53
C GLU A 168 11.07 17.75 7.77
N ASN A 169 11.48 16.92 8.70
CA ASN A 169 10.78 15.66 8.97
C ASN A 169 9.76 15.86 10.09
N HIS A 170 8.62 16.48 9.77
CA HIS A 170 7.54 16.67 10.71
C HIS A 170 6.72 15.36 10.92
N GLU A 171 5.72 15.43 11.75
CA GLU A 171 5.03 14.26 12.30
C GLU A 171 4.34 13.38 11.24
N ASP A 172 3.78 13.98 10.17
CA ASP A 172 3.17 13.22 9.07
C ASP A 172 4.21 12.41 8.28
N HIS A 173 5.40 12.98 8.06
CA HIS A 173 6.51 12.29 7.43
C HIS A 173 6.95 11.09 8.27
N GLN A 174 7.10 11.29 9.58
CA GLN A 174 7.49 10.23 10.50
C GLN A 174 6.43 9.13 10.56
N ALA A 175 5.15 9.50 10.69
CA ALA A 175 4.04 8.55 10.80
C ALA A 175 3.89 7.71 9.53
N SER A 176 3.96 8.32 8.35
CA SER A 176 3.94 7.62 7.07
C SER A 176 5.08 6.62 6.97
N SER A 177 6.27 7.01 7.42
CA SER A 177 7.48 6.18 7.37
C SER A 177 7.42 5.02 8.37
N VAL A 178 6.86 5.23 9.56
CA VAL A 178 6.59 4.16 10.53
C VAL A 178 5.64 3.13 9.91
N ILE A 179 4.51 3.59 9.34
CA ILE A 179 3.54 2.71 8.69
C ILE A 179 4.17 1.93 7.53
N ALA A 180 4.98 2.58 6.70
CA ALA A 180 5.65 1.92 5.59
C ALA A 180 6.66 0.86 6.06
N THR A 181 7.37 1.14 7.16
CA THR A 181 8.34 0.21 7.78
C THR A 181 7.62 -1.01 8.35
N GLU A 182 6.56 -0.79 9.15
CA GLU A 182 5.76 -1.89 9.69
C GLU A 182 5.10 -2.72 8.58
N ALA A 183 4.58 -2.06 7.54
CA ALA A 183 4.00 -2.75 6.40
C ALA A 183 5.02 -3.62 5.66
N PHE A 184 6.26 -3.12 5.50
CA PHE A 184 7.36 -3.91 4.94
C PHE A 184 7.63 -5.18 5.74
N ASP A 185 7.67 -5.07 7.07
CA ASP A 185 7.99 -6.19 7.95
C ASP A 185 6.92 -7.29 7.93
N ILE A 186 5.64 -6.91 7.80
CA ILE A 186 4.52 -7.85 7.98
C ILE A 186 3.83 -8.28 6.67
N ALA A 187 4.08 -7.63 5.54
CA ALA A 187 3.35 -7.92 4.29
C ALA A 187 3.57 -9.36 3.77
N GLY A 188 4.70 -9.96 4.11
CA GLY A 188 5.02 -11.36 3.78
C GLY A 188 4.31 -12.40 4.65
N ASP A 189 3.75 -12.00 5.77
CA ASP A 189 3.04 -12.91 6.67
C ASP A 189 1.52 -12.88 6.37
N PRO A 190 0.91 -13.99 5.90
CA PRO A 190 -0.51 -14.03 5.58
C PRO A 190 -1.42 -13.98 6.82
N THR A 191 -0.88 -14.11 8.04
CA THR A 191 -1.65 -13.99 9.28
C THR A 191 -1.97 -12.54 9.64
N TRP A 192 -1.22 -11.58 9.08
CA TRP A 192 -1.55 -10.17 9.14
C TRP A 192 -2.53 -9.81 8.02
N PHE A 193 -3.64 -9.19 8.38
CA PHE A 193 -4.71 -8.83 7.45
C PHE A 193 -5.14 -10.03 6.56
N PRO A 194 -5.54 -11.16 7.17
CA PRO A 194 -5.83 -12.39 6.44
C PRO A 194 -6.96 -12.23 5.43
N GLU A 195 -7.88 -11.28 5.64
CA GLU A 195 -8.94 -10.94 4.72
C GLU A 195 -8.45 -10.44 3.36
N GLN A 196 -7.23 -9.94 3.27
CA GLN A 196 -6.63 -9.50 2.00
C GLN A 196 -6.20 -10.68 1.12
N VAL A 197 -5.83 -11.79 1.74
CA VAL A 197 -5.31 -12.99 1.05
C VAL A 197 -6.26 -14.19 1.13
N ALA A 198 -7.42 -14.02 1.76
CA ALA A 198 -8.44 -15.04 1.84
C ALA A 198 -8.97 -15.43 0.45
N ALA A 199 -9.39 -16.68 0.30
CA ALA A 199 -10.05 -17.14 -0.91
C ALA A 199 -11.30 -16.30 -1.22
N PRO A 200 -11.64 -16.09 -2.51
CA PRO A 200 -12.76 -15.25 -2.91
C PRO A 200 -14.10 -15.55 -2.24
N GLU A 201 -14.41 -16.81 -2.01
CA GLU A 201 -15.64 -17.24 -1.34
C GLU A 201 -15.74 -16.80 0.11
N ASP A 202 -14.62 -16.52 0.77
CA ASP A 202 -14.56 -16.06 2.15
C ASP A 202 -14.70 -14.54 2.28
N ARG A 203 -14.72 -13.82 1.14
CA ARG A 203 -14.76 -12.36 1.08
C ARG A 203 -16.17 -11.87 0.74
N LEU A 204 -17.05 -11.83 1.72
CA LEU A 204 -18.47 -11.48 1.52
C LEU A 204 -18.72 -10.04 1.07
N TRP A 205 -17.79 -9.11 1.30
CA TRP A 205 -18.07 -7.68 1.20
C TRP A 205 -17.16 -6.88 0.27
N TYR A 206 -16.06 -7.46 -0.21
CA TYR A 206 -15.13 -6.73 -1.07
C TYR A 206 -15.16 -7.31 -2.49
N GLY A 207 -15.44 -6.45 -3.46
CA GLY A 207 -15.31 -6.78 -4.88
C GLY A 207 -13.88 -7.08 -5.32
N ASN A 208 -12.97 -7.28 -4.36
CA ASN A 208 -11.56 -7.59 -4.53
C ASN A 208 -11.29 -9.02 -5.01
N LEU A 209 -12.33 -9.74 -5.38
CA LEU A 209 -12.25 -11.05 -6.04
C LEU A 209 -11.26 -11.08 -7.21
N MET A 210 -10.99 -9.90 -7.78
CA MET A 210 -10.18 -9.74 -8.99
C MET A 210 -8.72 -9.41 -8.72
N GLU A 211 -8.35 -9.08 -7.47
CA GLU A 211 -6.98 -8.60 -7.19
C GLU A 211 -5.96 -9.73 -7.07
N GLY A 212 -6.38 -10.93 -6.69
CA GLY A 212 -5.50 -12.08 -6.55
C GLY A 212 -4.35 -11.84 -5.58
N LEU A 213 -4.63 -11.13 -4.46
CA LEU A 213 -3.58 -10.78 -3.51
C LEU A 213 -3.00 -12.01 -2.82
N HIS A 214 -1.69 -12.03 -2.71
CA HIS A 214 -0.92 -13.01 -1.96
C HIS A 214 0.02 -12.30 -0.99
N ALA A 215 0.41 -12.98 0.08
CA ALA A 215 1.49 -12.51 0.93
C ALA A 215 2.74 -12.25 0.08
N TRP A 216 3.38 -11.11 0.29
CA TRP A 216 4.55 -10.70 -0.47
C TRP A 216 5.56 -10.01 0.43
N GLN A 217 6.78 -10.54 0.49
CA GLN A 217 7.87 -9.94 1.24
C GLN A 217 8.80 -9.21 0.29
N PRO A 218 8.86 -7.86 0.34
CA PRO A 218 9.88 -7.11 -0.37
C PRO A 218 11.27 -7.46 0.15
N LYS A 219 12.30 -7.27 -0.68
CA LYS A 219 13.67 -7.67 -0.36
C LYS A 219 14.45 -6.60 0.38
N LYS A 220 14.12 -5.32 0.13
CA LYS A 220 14.86 -4.16 0.64
C LYS A 220 13.92 -3.03 0.99
N LEU A 221 14.25 -2.34 2.09
CA LEU A 221 13.64 -1.08 2.50
C LEU A 221 14.72 -0.01 2.51
N TYR A 222 14.46 1.11 1.84
CA TYR A 222 15.33 2.27 1.84
C TYR A 222 14.62 3.49 2.39
N TYR A 223 15.39 4.33 3.05
CA TYR A 223 14.89 5.59 3.57
C TYR A 223 15.53 6.76 2.82
N TYR A 224 14.75 7.81 2.61
CA TYR A 224 15.24 9.09 2.12
C TYR A 224 14.81 10.22 3.06
N THR A 225 15.37 11.39 2.89
CA THR A 225 15.03 12.59 3.62
C THR A 225 15.15 13.80 2.71
N ASP A 226 14.33 14.80 2.97
CA ASP A 226 14.37 16.12 2.37
C ASP A 226 15.34 17.07 3.08
N ALA A 227 16.22 16.51 3.92
CA ALA A 227 17.16 17.27 4.73
C ALA A 227 17.96 18.29 3.92
N THR A 228 17.73 19.54 4.24
CA THR A 228 18.49 20.67 3.71
C THR A 228 19.62 21.11 4.63
N HIS A 229 19.90 20.36 5.70
CA HIS A 229 20.97 20.70 6.63
C HIS A 229 22.34 20.43 6.03
N PHE A 230 22.93 21.46 5.45
CA PHE A 230 24.27 21.45 4.86
C PHE A 230 25.35 20.88 5.79
N ASP A 231 25.20 21.03 7.09
CA ASP A 231 26.15 20.52 8.07
C ASP A 231 26.24 18.98 8.06
N PHE A 232 25.15 18.28 7.81
CA PHE A 232 25.14 16.84 7.60
C PHE A 232 25.81 16.47 6.27
N MET A 233 25.48 17.18 5.21
CA MET A 233 26.07 16.96 3.88
C MET A 233 27.57 17.28 3.85
N GLN A 234 28.07 18.12 4.77
CA GLN A 234 29.49 18.45 4.93
C GLN A 234 30.22 17.54 5.93
N GLY A 235 29.59 16.50 6.42
CA GLY A 235 30.23 15.54 7.32
C GLY A 235 30.38 15.99 8.77
N LYS A 236 29.64 17.00 9.20
CA LYS A 236 29.68 17.53 10.57
C LYS A 236 28.63 16.92 11.50
N GLY A 237 27.94 15.92 11.07
CA GLY A 237 26.93 15.17 11.83
C GLY A 237 27.04 13.68 11.61
N PRO A 238 26.13 12.87 12.18
CA PRO A 238 26.07 11.47 11.85
C PRO A 238 25.90 11.31 10.34
N GLN A 239 26.89 10.68 9.71
CA GLN A 239 26.91 10.43 8.28
C GLN A 239 25.93 9.32 7.95
N TYR A 240 24.72 9.67 7.63
CA TYR A 240 23.84 8.74 6.95
C TYR A 240 24.14 8.81 5.47
N SER A 241 24.55 7.71 4.88
CA SER A 241 24.63 7.62 3.44
C SER A 241 23.21 7.85 2.89
N LEU A 242 23.03 8.88 2.07
CA LEU A 242 21.78 9.16 1.36
C LEU A 242 21.37 8.02 0.41
N THR A 243 22.12 6.94 0.38
CA THR A 243 21.94 5.88 -0.59
C THR A 243 21.54 4.54 0.00
N GLU A 244 21.85 4.23 1.24
CA GLU A 244 21.47 2.93 1.78
C GLU A 244 21.48 2.92 3.31
N ILE A 245 20.29 2.96 3.92
CA ILE A 245 20.10 2.39 5.23
C ILE A 245 19.35 1.09 4.97
N SER A 246 20.09 0.00 4.82
CA SER A 246 19.47 -1.33 4.83
C SER A 246 19.28 -1.73 6.28
N PRO A 247 18.07 -2.06 6.74
CA PRO A 247 17.92 -2.73 8.02
C PRO A 247 18.66 -4.06 7.94
N SER A 248 19.50 -4.27 8.92
CA SER A 248 20.27 -5.52 9.13
C SER A 248 19.35 -6.66 9.54
#